data_aa4f670511bbce2c55509251522fbdf3
#
_entry.id   aa4f670511bbce2c55509251522fbdf3
#
_cell.length_a   1.000
_cell.length_b   1.000
_cell.length_c   1.000
_cell.angle_alpha   90.00
_cell.angle_beta   90.00
_cell.angle_gamma   90.00
#
_symmetry.space_group_name_H-M   'P 1'
#
loop_
_entity.id
_entity.type
_entity.pdbx_description
1 polymer ?
#
loop_
_entity_poly.entity_id
_entity_poly.type
_entity_poly.pdbx_seq_one_letter_code
_entity_poly.pdbx_strand_id
1 'polypeptide(L)' 'MTKKHELIIYKKKHYAEIIRGSLRKNETTFFSPEKSSFQFGLLAHKKGFKEPAHYHRPFKRTIKDLQQMFVVQKG' A
#
# COMPACT_ATOMS: atom_id res chain seq x y z
N MET A 1 9.79 19.09 -8.99
CA MET A 1 9.96 18.24 -7.78
C MET A 1 9.45 16.84 -8.06
N THR A 2 10.16 15.84 -7.56
CA THR A 2 9.72 14.46 -7.67
C THR A 2 8.57 14.20 -6.70
N LYS A 3 7.48 13.66 -7.21
CA LYS A 3 6.36 13.28 -6.35
C LYS A 3 6.75 12.09 -5.49
N LYS A 4 6.32 12.10 -4.24
CA LYS A 4 6.60 11.01 -3.30
C LYS A 4 5.65 9.84 -3.44
N HIS A 5 4.50 10.06 -4.09
CA HIS A 5 3.50 9.06 -4.39
C HIS A 5 3.01 9.31 -5.81
N GLU A 6 3.19 8.33 -6.69
CA GLU A 6 2.81 8.45 -8.09
C GLU A 6 2.01 7.23 -8.55
N LEU A 7 0.98 7.49 -9.33
CA LEU A 7 0.19 6.45 -10.00
C LEU A 7 0.59 6.41 -11.47
N ILE A 8 0.87 5.22 -11.96
CA ILE A 8 1.16 5.01 -13.38
C ILE A 8 -0.12 4.51 -14.04
N ILE A 9 -0.75 5.40 -14.80
CA ILE A 9 -2.03 5.11 -15.44
C ILE A 9 -1.86 5.27 -16.95
N TYR A 10 -2.34 4.30 -17.70
CA TYR A 10 -2.32 4.31 -19.15
C TYR A 10 -3.66 3.82 -19.68
N LYS A 11 -4.28 4.58 -20.59
CA LYS A 11 -5.59 4.27 -21.16
C LYS A 11 -6.62 3.93 -20.08
N LYS A 12 -6.69 4.77 -19.05
CA LYS A 12 -7.61 4.64 -17.91
C LYS A 12 -7.39 3.40 -17.06
N LYS A 13 -6.26 2.70 -17.26
CA LYS A 13 -5.92 1.51 -16.49
C LYS A 13 -4.73 1.79 -15.58
N HIS A 14 -4.84 1.35 -14.34
CA HIS A 14 -3.80 1.52 -13.32
C HIS A 14 -2.79 0.38 -13.45
N TYR A 15 -1.55 0.71 -13.80
CA TYR A 15 -0.50 -0.28 -14.00
C TYR A 15 0.43 -0.42 -12.83
N ALA A 16 0.75 0.68 -12.17
CA ALA A 16 1.72 0.65 -11.08
C ALA A 16 1.52 1.83 -10.15
N GLU A 17 2.09 1.72 -8.97
CA GLU A 17 2.09 2.76 -7.95
C GLU A 17 3.48 2.84 -7.35
N ILE A 18 4.02 4.04 -7.28
CA ILE A 18 5.35 4.29 -6.76
C ILE A 18 5.22 5.07 -5.47
N ILE A 19 5.78 4.52 -4.39
CA ILE A 19 5.80 5.19 -3.09
C ILE A 19 7.26 5.34 -2.68
N ARG A 20 7.71 6.59 -2.58
CA ARG A 20 9.09 6.86 -2.21
C ARG A 20 9.26 6.81 -0.70
N GLY A 21 10.42 6.35 -0.27
CA GLY A 21 10.71 6.14 1.14
C GLY A 21 10.66 7.40 1.99
N SER A 22 10.71 8.57 1.37
CA SER A 22 10.60 9.85 2.08
C SER A 22 9.15 10.30 2.32
N LEU A 23 8.17 9.58 1.80
CA LEU A 23 6.77 9.92 2.04
C LEU A 23 6.45 9.80 3.53
N ARG A 24 5.74 10.81 4.05
CA ARG A 24 5.29 10.83 5.43
C ARG A 24 3.81 11.18 5.47
N LYS A 25 3.10 10.54 6.37
CA LYS A 25 1.67 10.80 6.61
C LYS A 25 1.45 11.04 8.10
N ASN A 26 0.45 11.86 8.42
CA ASN A 26 0.09 12.14 9.81
C ASN A 26 -0.80 11.08 10.42
N GLU A 27 -1.42 10.27 9.56
CA GLU A 27 -2.28 9.17 10.00
C GLU A 27 -2.06 7.97 9.09
N THR A 28 -2.41 6.79 9.57
CA THR A 28 -2.31 5.56 8.78
C THR A 28 -3.11 5.70 7.50
N THR A 29 -2.47 5.42 6.37
CA THR A 29 -3.05 5.61 5.04
C THR A 29 -2.85 4.34 4.23
N PHE A 30 -3.95 3.80 3.69
CA PHE A 30 -3.90 2.67 2.78
C PHE A 30 -3.97 3.16 1.34
N PHE A 31 -3.10 2.62 0.50
CA PHE A 31 -3.00 3.02 -0.90
C PHE A 31 -3.75 2.06 -1.83
N SER A 32 -3.98 0.84 -1.37
CA SER A 32 -4.71 -0.14 -2.16
C SER A 32 -6.22 0.03 -1.97
N PRO A 33 -7.03 -0.24 -3.02
CA PRO A 33 -8.48 -0.27 -2.86
C PRO A 33 -8.90 -1.34 -1.85
N GLU A 34 -9.99 -1.10 -1.16
CA GLU A 34 -10.51 -2.02 -0.14
C GLU A 34 -10.79 -3.41 -0.70
N LYS A 35 -11.23 -3.47 -1.96
CA LYS A 35 -11.54 -4.73 -2.64
C LYS A 35 -10.32 -5.42 -3.24
N SER A 36 -9.15 -4.80 -3.15
CA SER A 36 -7.93 -5.38 -3.70
C SER A 36 -7.56 -6.65 -2.98
N SER A 37 -7.04 -7.63 -3.71
CA SER A 37 -6.55 -8.87 -3.13
C SER A 37 -5.29 -8.66 -2.29
N PHE A 38 -4.56 -7.59 -2.57
CA PHE A 38 -3.35 -7.21 -1.85
C PHE A 38 -3.57 -5.84 -1.21
N GLN A 39 -3.39 -5.77 0.09
CA GLN A 39 -3.55 -4.52 0.84
C GLN A 39 -2.19 -4.01 1.27
N PHE A 40 -1.94 -2.73 1.01
CA PHE A 40 -0.74 -2.10 1.53
C PHE A 40 -0.99 -0.65 1.88
N GLY A 41 -0.20 -0.16 2.83
CA GLY A 41 -0.35 1.20 3.31
C GLY A 41 0.84 1.64 4.13
N LEU A 42 0.74 2.85 4.64
CA LEU A 42 1.73 3.45 5.51
C LEU A 42 1.12 3.58 6.90
N LEU A 43 1.75 2.94 7.88
CA LEU A 43 1.31 3.05 9.27
C LEU A 43 1.88 4.31 9.89
N ALA A 44 1.02 5.10 10.52
CA ALA A 44 1.42 6.33 11.19
C ALA A 44 0.69 6.42 12.52
N HIS A 45 1.39 6.08 13.59
CA HIS A 45 0.83 6.08 14.94
C HIS A 45 1.68 6.97 15.84
N LYS A 46 1.06 7.47 16.91
CA LYS A 46 1.78 8.24 17.93
C LYS A 46 2.73 7.33 18.68
N LYS A 47 3.82 7.91 19.18
CA LYS A 47 4.77 7.19 20.01
C LYS A 47 4.04 6.54 21.19
N GLY A 48 4.36 5.28 21.46
CA GLY A 48 3.73 4.52 22.53
C GLY A 48 2.44 3.80 22.15
N PHE A 49 1.94 4.01 20.93
CA PHE A 49 0.77 3.28 20.47
C PHE A 49 1.06 1.79 20.42
N LYS A 50 0.14 1.00 20.94
CA LYS A 50 0.21 -0.46 20.88
C LYS A 50 -1.00 -0.98 20.14
N GLU A 51 -0.77 -1.71 19.06
CA GLU A 51 -1.85 -2.34 18.32
C GLU A 51 -2.33 -3.57 19.09
N PRO A 52 -3.65 -3.70 19.33
CA PRO A 52 -4.18 -4.89 19.99
C PRO A 52 -3.88 -6.14 19.17
N ALA A 53 -3.57 -7.23 19.85
CA ALA A 53 -3.37 -8.51 19.19
C ALA A 53 -4.64 -8.92 18.47
N HIS A 54 -4.52 -9.30 17.20
CA HIS A 54 -5.66 -9.70 16.40
C HIS A 54 -5.22 -10.67 15.32
N TYR A 55 -6.20 -11.30 14.68
CA TYR A 55 -5.96 -12.13 13.50
C TYR A 55 -7.08 -11.90 12.50
N HIS A 56 -6.76 -12.17 11.23
CA HIS A 56 -7.73 -12.03 10.15
C HIS A 56 -8.43 -13.36 9.93
N ARG A 57 -9.78 -13.32 9.91
CA ARG A 57 -10.56 -14.51 9.67
C ARG A 57 -10.32 -15.02 8.25
N PRO A 58 -10.13 -16.33 8.07
CA PRO A 58 -10.04 -16.89 6.73
C PRO A 58 -11.34 -16.64 5.96
N PHE A 59 -11.21 -16.28 4.70
CA PHE A 59 -12.35 -16.22 3.80
C PHE A 59 -11.92 -16.56 2.39
N LYS A 60 -12.88 -17.06 1.60
CA LYS A 60 -12.62 -17.47 0.23
C LYS A 60 -12.42 -16.26 -0.65
N ARG A 61 -11.34 -16.26 -1.44
CA ARG A 61 -11.05 -15.22 -2.41
C ARG A 61 -10.82 -15.82 -3.78
N THR A 62 -11.24 -15.09 -4.81
CA THR A 62 -10.90 -15.40 -6.19
C THR A 62 -9.98 -14.31 -6.69
N ILE A 63 -8.76 -14.67 -7.05
CA ILE A 63 -7.75 -13.72 -7.51
C ILE A 63 -7.52 -13.98 -8.98
N LYS A 64 -7.77 -12.98 -9.82
CA LYS A 64 -7.66 -13.10 -11.27
C LYS A 64 -6.50 -12.32 -11.86
N ASP A 65 -5.79 -11.57 -11.04
CA ASP A 65 -4.67 -10.75 -11.49
C ASP A 65 -3.43 -11.08 -10.68
N LEU A 66 -2.28 -10.78 -11.26
CA LEU A 66 -1.00 -10.90 -10.57
C LEU A 66 -0.59 -9.53 -10.08
N GLN A 67 -0.34 -9.42 -8.78
CA GLN A 67 0.18 -8.21 -8.17
C GLN A 67 1.57 -8.50 -7.61
N GLN A 68 2.49 -7.57 -7.84
CA GLN A 68 3.87 -7.72 -7.38
C GLN A 68 4.31 -6.44 -6.67
N MET A 69 5.16 -6.61 -5.66
CA MET A 69 5.75 -5.50 -4.95
C MET A 69 7.26 -5.58 -5.06
N PHE A 70 7.89 -4.45 -5.37
CA PHE A 70 9.32 -4.32 -5.44
C PHE A 70 9.79 -3.29 -4.42
N VAL A 71 10.81 -3.64 -3.66
CA VAL A 71 11.43 -2.72 -2.71
C VAL A 71 12.83 -2.42 -3.20
N VAL A 72 13.08 -1.16 -3.54
CA VAL A 72 14.42 -0.73 -3.99
C VAL A 72 15.20 -0.30 -2.77
N GLN A 73 16.21 -1.08 -2.43
CA GLN A 73 17.04 -0.79 -1.25
C GLN A 73 18.17 0.17 -1.59
N LYS A 74 18.67 0.12 -2.80
CA LYS A 74 19.76 0.98 -3.24
C LYS A 74 19.66 1.16 -4.75
N GLY A 75 19.69 2.41 -5.17
CA GLY A 75 19.59 2.67 -6.62
C GLY A 75 19.58 4.14 -6.96
#